data_d4ccf238731821ac23a53a117567acf7
#
_entry.id   d4ccf238731821ac23a53a117567acf7
#
_cell.length_a   1.000
_cell.length_b   1.000
_cell.length_c   1.000
_cell.angle_alpha   90.00
_cell.angle_beta   90.00
_cell.angle_gamma   90.00
#
_symmetry.space_group_name_H-M   'P 1'
#
loop_
_entity.id
_entity.type
_entity.pdbx_description
1 polymer ?
#
loop_
_entity_poly.entity_id
_entity_poly.type
_entity_poly.pdbx_seq_one_letter_code
_entity_poly.pdbx_strand_id
1 'polypeptide(L)'
;MQIDRLLYPVHSLGPGNRLVIWVRGCKKRCFNCANPELQFFNPKSEISMPIIKDTICEIGEKFDGITITGGEPFCQAKELLDLITFILEITDDILVFTGYSKDEIYELNNDDVIKCIEKAAVVIYGEYVDEYNDNYTPLVASSNQVMEIYNPKLKNKYMDYIKNGRTIENFYYDNNLISVGIHNTRRGRDENTEVDTRD
;
A
#
# COMPACT_ATOMS: atom_id res chain seq x y z
N MET A 1 11.36 -12.66 3.39
CA MET A 1 10.07 -11.90 3.30
C MET A 1 9.37 -12.22 2.01
N GLN A 2 8.06 -12.44 2.03
CA GLN A 2 7.30 -12.70 0.80
C GLN A 2 6.87 -11.38 0.17
N ILE A 3 7.44 -11.09 -0.99
CA ILE A 3 7.15 -9.91 -1.80
C ILE A 3 6.60 -10.35 -3.14
N ASP A 4 5.62 -9.64 -3.66
CA ASP A 4 5.07 -9.86 -4.99
C ASP A 4 5.79 -9.03 -6.05
N ARG A 5 5.90 -7.73 -5.82
CA ARG A 5 6.49 -6.79 -6.77
C ARG A 5 7.03 -5.53 -6.10
N LEU A 6 7.94 -4.88 -6.81
CA LEU A 6 8.41 -3.52 -6.57
C LEU A 6 8.17 -2.72 -7.84
N LEU A 7 7.61 -1.52 -7.71
CA LEU A 7 7.42 -0.60 -8.84
C LEU A 7 7.94 0.79 -8.48
N TYR A 8 8.64 1.42 -9.42
CA TYR A 8 9.14 2.79 -9.35
C TYR A 8 9.17 3.41 -10.75
N PRO A 9 8.86 4.71 -10.92
CA PRO A 9 8.21 5.56 -9.94
C PRO A 9 6.69 5.33 -9.92
N VAL A 10 6.08 5.46 -8.73
CA VAL A 10 4.62 5.43 -8.54
C VAL A 10 4.18 6.71 -7.84
N HIS A 11 3.11 7.34 -8.32
CA HIS A 11 2.56 8.60 -7.79
C HIS A 11 1.17 8.43 -7.16
N SER A 12 0.47 7.36 -7.51
CA SER A 12 -0.91 7.10 -7.06
C SER A 12 -1.02 6.53 -5.63
N LEU A 13 0.10 6.14 -5.03
CA LEU A 13 0.16 5.57 -3.67
C LEU A 13 1.03 6.39 -2.71
N GLY A 14 0.92 7.72 -2.81
CA GLY A 14 1.56 8.69 -1.93
C GLY A 14 2.27 9.80 -2.70
N PRO A 15 2.65 10.89 -2.02
CA PRO A 15 3.21 12.07 -2.66
C PRO A 15 4.64 11.85 -3.17
N GLY A 16 4.92 12.34 -4.38
CA GLY A 16 6.23 12.30 -5.03
C GLY A 16 6.52 11.01 -5.78
N ASN A 17 7.78 10.83 -6.22
CA ASN A 17 8.26 9.62 -6.90
C ASN A 17 8.52 8.54 -5.85
N ARG A 18 7.62 7.58 -5.73
CA ARG A 18 7.70 6.55 -4.69
C ARG A 18 8.13 5.20 -5.26
N LEU A 19 8.98 4.52 -4.51
CA LEU A 19 9.10 3.08 -4.64
C LEU A 19 7.95 2.45 -3.86
N VAL A 20 7.18 1.59 -4.50
CA VAL A 20 6.11 0.85 -3.85
C VAL A 20 6.46 -0.63 -3.79
N ILE A 21 6.31 -1.22 -2.62
CA ILE A 21 6.62 -2.62 -2.30
C ILE A 21 5.31 -3.31 -1.93
N TRP A 22 4.90 -4.30 -2.73
CA TRP A 22 3.75 -5.14 -2.42
C TRP A 22 4.19 -6.44 -1.77
N VAL A 23 3.75 -6.65 -0.53
CA VAL A 23 3.97 -7.93 0.19
C VAL A 23 2.86 -8.93 -0.12
N ARG A 24 3.12 -10.22 0.10
CA ARG A 24 2.13 -11.29 0.00
C ARG A 24 1.73 -11.79 1.38
N GLY A 25 0.52 -12.37 1.43
CA GLY A 25 -0.06 -12.90 2.65
C GLY A 25 -0.87 -11.87 3.42
N CYS A 26 -2.14 -12.18 3.67
CA CYS A 26 -3.05 -11.35 4.43
C CYS A 26 -4.05 -12.24 5.17
N LYS A 27 -4.35 -11.92 6.43
CA LYS A 27 -5.35 -12.64 7.25
C LYS A 27 -6.73 -11.99 7.22
N LYS A 28 -6.84 -10.72 6.78
CA LYS A 28 -8.08 -9.93 6.84
C LYS A 28 -9.16 -10.41 5.86
N ARG A 29 -8.82 -10.78 4.63
CA ARG A 29 -9.76 -11.29 3.64
C ARG A 29 -10.91 -10.34 3.30
N CYS A 30 -10.64 -9.03 3.19
CA CYS A 30 -11.66 -8.03 2.89
C CYS A 30 -12.45 -8.37 1.61
N PHE A 31 -13.75 -8.14 1.64
CA PHE A 31 -14.60 -8.23 0.45
C PHE A 31 -14.18 -7.13 -0.56
N ASN A 32 -14.14 -7.45 -1.85
CA ASN A 32 -13.69 -6.57 -2.91
C ASN A 32 -12.29 -5.94 -2.68
N CYS A 33 -11.39 -6.69 -2.02
CA CYS A 33 -10.00 -6.29 -1.87
C CYS A 33 -9.38 -5.88 -3.21
N ALA A 34 -8.57 -4.81 -3.22
CA ALA A 34 -7.89 -4.34 -4.43
C ALA A 34 -6.87 -5.35 -4.99
N ASN A 35 -6.27 -6.17 -4.12
CA ASN A 35 -5.26 -7.16 -4.48
C ASN A 35 -5.63 -8.55 -3.91
N PRO A 36 -6.73 -9.19 -4.37
CA PRO A 36 -7.17 -10.46 -3.82
C PRO A 36 -6.15 -11.59 -4.05
N GLU A 37 -5.35 -11.51 -5.11
CA GLU A 37 -4.29 -12.45 -5.45
C GLU A 37 -3.12 -12.44 -4.45
N LEU A 38 -2.95 -11.35 -3.70
CA LEU A 38 -1.90 -11.21 -2.68
C LEU A 38 -2.31 -11.70 -1.30
N GLN A 39 -3.55 -12.12 -1.11
CA GLN A 39 -4.04 -12.59 0.20
C GLN A 39 -3.40 -13.89 0.67
N PHE A 40 -2.91 -14.72 -0.26
CA PHE A 40 -2.34 -16.01 0.07
C PHE A 40 -0.82 -15.93 0.18
N PHE A 41 -0.27 -16.52 1.25
CA PHE A 41 1.17 -16.77 1.34
C PHE A 41 1.59 -17.74 0.23
N ASN A 42 2.73 -17.45 -0.37
CA ASN A 42 3.33 -18.30 -1.39
C ASN A 42 4.83 -18.45 -1.11
N PRO A 43 5.30 -19.61 -0.65
CA PRO A 43 6.73 -19.82 -0.37
C PRO A 43 7.66 -19.54 -1.57
N LYS A 44 7.14 -19.62 -2.80
CA LYS A 44 7.91 -19.29 -4.01
C LYS A 44 8.16 -17.79 -4.17
N SER A 45 7.41 -16.95 -3.46
CA SER A 45 7.59 -15.49 -3.43
C SER A 45 8.51 -15.04 -2.28
N GLU A 46 9.17 -15.98 -1.60
CA GLU A 46 10.10 -15.64 -0.54
C GLU A 46 11.42 -15.16 -1.10
N ILE A 47 11.80 -13.95 -0.72
CA ILE A 47 13.04 -13.29 -1.13
C ILE A 47 13.84 -13.00 0.14
N SER A 48 15.14 -13.28 0.09
CA SER A 48 16.02 -12.97 1.22
C SER A 48 16.19 -11.44 1.39
N MET A 49 16.34 -10.98 2.62
CA MET A 49 16.49 -9.55 2.89
C MET A 49 17.68 -8.90 2.17
N PRO A 50 18.85 -9.52 2.05
CA PRO A 50 19.94 -8.95 1.24
C PRO A 50 19.54 -8.69 -0.22
N ILE A 51 18.85 -9.62 -0.87
CA ILE A 51 18.39 -9.43 -2.26
C ILE A 51 17.42 -8.27 -2.36
N ILE A 52 16.49 -8.11 -1.39
CA ILE A 52 15.55 -6.99 -1.38
C ILE A 52 16.29 -5.66 -1.27
N LYS A 53 17.25 -5.58 -0.33
CA LYS A 53 18.08 -4.38 -0.10
C LYS A 53 18.91 -4.03 -1.33
N ASP A 54 19.56 -5.01 -1.92
CA ASP A 54 20.36 -4.84 -3.14
C ASP A 54 19.49 -4.35 -4.30
N THR A 55 18.31 -4.93 -4.51
CA THR A 55 17.35 -4.47 -5.54
C THR A 55 16.93 -3.02 -5.33
N ILE A 56 16.67 -2.60 -4.10
CA ILE A 56 16.31 -1.20 -3.79
C ILE A 56 17.50 -0.28 -4.11
N CYS A 57 18.72 -0.68 -3.78
CA CYS A 57 19.93 0.10 -4.10
C CYS A 57 20.17 0.17 -5.62
N GLU A 58 19.93 -0.91 -6.36
CA GLU A 58 20.13 -0.98 -7.81
C GLU A 58 19.17 -0.07 -8.60
N ILE A 59 17.98 0.23 -8.08
CA ILE A 59 17.09 1.23 -8.67
C ILE A 59 17.81 2.59 -8.76
N GLY A 60 18.74 2.87 -7.81
CA GLY A 60 19.72 3.95 -7.90
C GLY A 60 19.13 5.37 -7.91
N GLU A 61 17.83 5.49 -7.85
CA GLU A 61 17.10 6.74 -7.90
C GLU A 61 16.91 7.33 -6.49
N LYS A 62 16.75 8.63 -6.45
CA LYS A 62 16.40 9.31 -5.21
C LYS A 62 14.89 9.23 -5.01
N PHE A 63 14.45 8.36 -4.11
CA PHE A 63 13.04 8.25 -3.76
C PHE A 63 12.57 9.47 -2.97
N ASP A 64 11.40 10.03 -3.33
CA ASP A 64 10.69 11.01 -2.50
C ASP A 64 10.00 10.34 -1.30
N GLY A 65 9.89 9.02 -1.34
CA GLY A 65 9.37 8.17 -0.28
C GLY A 65 9.19 6.73 -0.73
N ILE A 66 8.94 5.85 0.23
CA ILE A 66 8.66 4.43 -0.01
C ILE A 66 7.30 4.08 0.58
N THR A 67 6.49 3.34 -0.19
CA THR A 67 5.18 2.84 0.25
C THR A 67 5.22 1.33 0.37
N ILE A 68 4.75 0.80 1.50
CA ILE A 68 4.65 -0.64 1.76
C ILE A 68 3.17 -1.00 1.87
N THR A 69 2.73 -1.92 1.02
CA THR A 69 1.32 -2.32 0.87
C THR A 69 1.23 -3.78 0.38
N GLY A 70 0.12 -4.18 -0.24
CA GLY A 70 -0.08 -5.48 -0.90
C GLY A 70 -1.04 -6.36 -0.15
N GLY A 71 -0.57 -7.47 0.44
CA GLY A 71 -1.30 -8.25 1.42
C GLY A 71 -1.41 -7.49 2.75
N GLU A 72 -0.96 -8.09 3.85
CA GLU A 72 -0.88 -7.41 5.16
C GLU A 72 0.59 -7.36 5.62
N PRO A 73 1.23 -6.18 5.59
CA PRO A 73 2.65 -6.07 5.95
C PRO A 73 2.97 -6.58 7.35
N PHE A 74 2.09 -6.36 8.34
CA PHE A 74 2.29 -6.81 9.71
C PHE A 74 2.14 -8.32 9.91
N CYS A 75 1.70 -9.07 8.90
CA CYS A 75 1.81 -10.53 8.92
C CYS A 75 3.27 -11.01 8.85
N GLN A 76 4.22 -10.15 8.47
CA GLN A 76 5.64 -10.41 8.36
C GLN A 76 6.45 -9.36 9.16
N ALA A 77 6.00 -9.04 10.37
CA ALA A 77 6.45 -7.88 11.15
C ALA A 77 7.96 -7.84 11.40
N LYS A 78 8.58 -8.99 11.64
CA LYS A 78 10.02 -9.08 11.90
C LYS A 78 10.85 -8.69 10.66
N GLU A 79 10.52 -9.26 9.53
CA GLU A 79 11.18 -8.94 8.26
C GLU A 79 10.86 -7.51 7.80
N LEU A 80 9.64 -7.05 8.06
CA LEU A 80 9.23 -5.68 7.80
C LEU A 80 10.04 -4.68 8.63
N LEU A 81 10.30 -4.96 9.90
CA LEU A 81 11.11 -4.11 10.76
C LEU A 81 12.56 -3.98 10.25
N ASP A 82 13.15 -5.09 9.78
CA ASP A 82 14.49 -5.06 9.17
C ASP A 82 14.48 -4.22 7.87
N LEU A 83 13.46 -4.39 7.03
CA LEU A 83 13.28 -3.60 5.81
C LEU A 83 13.09 -2.10 6.10
N ILE A 84 12.19 -1.73 7.01
CA ILE A 84 11.95 -0.33 7.40
C ILE A 84 13.22 0.30 7.98
N THR A 85 13.96 -0.44 8.79
CA THR A 85 15.21 0.06 9.39
C THR A 85 16.25 0.37 8.32
N PHE A 86 16.36 -0.46 7.29
CA PHE A 86 17.21 -0.18 6.14
C PHE A 86 16.71 1.01 5.30
N ILE A 87 15.40 1.09 5.05
CA ILE A 87 14.80 2.18 4.26
C ILE A 87 15.06 3.54 4.90
N LEU A 88 15.11 3.63 6.23
CA LEU A 88 15.43 4.87 6.95
C LEU A 88 16.82 5.44 6.66
N GLU A 89 17.74 4.64 6.14
CA GLU A 89 19.05 5.11 5.65
C GLU A 89 18.92 5.87 4.31
N ILE A 90 17.79 5.68 3.60
CA ILE A 90 17.53 6.23 2.26
C ILE A 90 16.55 7.40 2.33
N THR A 91 15.43 7.23 3.04
CA THR A 91 14.38 8.25 3.18
C THR A 91 13.63 8.10 4.50
N ASP A 92 13.19 9.24 5.06
CA ASP A 92 12.32 9.27 6.25
C ASP A 92 10.81 9.30 5.89
N ASP A 93 10.46 9.30 4.59
CA ASP A 93 9.08 9.27 4.11
C ASP A 93 8.62 7.83 3.82
N ILE A 94 8.33 7.07 4.88
CA ILE A 94 7.84 5.70 4.80
C ILE A 94 6.34 5.67 5.09
N LEU A 95 5.54 5.24 4.10
CA LEU A 95 4.10 5.03 4.21
C LEU A 95 3.80 3.53 4.30
N VAL A 96 3.06 3.11 5.30
CA VAL A 96 2.62 1.72 5.48
C VAL A 96 1.10 1.65 5.45
N PHE A 97 0.55 0.74 4.65
CA PHE A 97 -0.86 0.38 4.69
C PHE A 97 -1.05 -0.88 5.53
N THR A 98 -2.01 -0.87 6.43
CA THR A 98 -2.41 -2.05 7.19
C THR A 98 -3.93 -2.18 7.26
N GLY A 99 -4.41 -3.42 7.16
CA GLY A 99 -5.82 -3.72 7.39
C GLY A 99 -6.19 -3.83 8.88
N TYR A 100 -5.24 -3.73 9.79
CA TYR A 100 -5.52 -3.68 11.22
C TYR A 100 -5.94 -2.28 11.65
N SER A 101 -6.97 -2.20 12.50
CA SER A 101 -7.25 -0.99 13.26
C SER A 101 -6.19 -0.76 14.35
N LYS A 102 -6.16 0.42 14.95
CA LYS A 102 -5.24 0.69 16.07
C LYS A 102 -5.47 -0.24 17.25
N ASP A 103 -6.72 -0.49 17.59
CA ASP A 103 -7.07 -1.35 18.72
C ASP A 103 -6.60 -2.78 18.45
N GLU A 104 -6.82 -3.30 17.24
CA GLU A 104 -6.32 -4.62 16.82
C GLU A 104 -4.78 -4.70 16.86
N ILE A 105 -4.06 -3.61 16.55
CA ILE A 105 -2.59 -3.58 16.65
C ILE A 105 -2.13 -3.86 18.08
N TYR A 106 -2.78 -3.24 19.08
CA TYR A 106 -2.45 -3.50 20.48
C TYR A 106 -2.78 -4.94 20.91
N GLU A 107 -3.88 -5.49 20.38
CA GLU A 107 -4.29 -6.88 20.63
C GLU A 107 -3.30 -7.91 20.04
N LEU A 108 -2.59 -7.57 18.96
CA LEU A 108 -1.56 -8.45 18.38
C LEU A 108 -0.43 -8.75 19.37
N ASN A 109 -0.20 -7.89 20.35
CA ASN A 109 0.87 -8.01 21.36
C ASN A 109 2.23 -8.39 20.73
N ASN A 110 2.60 -7.68 19.66
CA ASN A 110 3.81 -7.92 18.87
C ASN A 110 4.69 -6.67 18.83
N ASP A 111 5.81 -6.74 19.53
CA ASP A 111 6.75 -5.62 19.65
C ASP A 111 7.33 -5.17 18.31
N ASP A 112 7.50 -6.09 17.34
CA ASP A 112 8.04 -5.75 16.04
C ASP A 112 7.03 -4.91 15.23
N VAL A 113 5.72 -5.15 15.38
CA VAL A 113 4.66 -4.31 14.79
C VAL A 113 4.72 -2.91 15.37
N ILE A 114 4.81 -2.78 16.69
CA ILE A 114 4.90 -1.47 17.36
C ILE A 114 6.13 -0.69 16.86
N LYS A 115 7.30 -1.34 16.79
CA LYS A 115 8.54 -0.72 16.29
C LYS A 115 8.43 -0.33 14.81
N CYS A 116 7.72 -1.11 13.98
CA CYS A 116 7.46 -0.72 12.59
C CYS A 116 6.65 0.58 12.51
N ILE A 117 5.60 0.70 13.34
CA ILE A 117 4.75 1.90 13.40
C ILE A 117 5.54 3.11 13.87
N GLU A 118 6.35 2.97 14.94
CA GLU A 118 7.20 4.04 15.49
C GLU A 118 8.22 4.57 14.47
N LYS A 119 8.65 3.73 13.53
CA LYS A 119 9.61 4.06 12.48
C LYS A 119 8.95 4.56 11.19
N ALA A 120 7.69 4.27 10.97
CA ALA A 120 6.94 4.75 9.81
C ALA A 120 6.62 6.25 9.93
N ALA A 121 6.69 6.98 8.82
CA ALA A 121 6.29 8.38 8.79
C ALA A 121 4.78 8.55 8.75
N VAL A 122 4.10 7.64 8.04
CA VAL A 122 2.64 7.63 7.88
C VAL A 122 2.15 6.18 7.91
N VAL A 123 1.05 5.95 8.61
CA VAL A 123 0.37 4.65 8.60
C VAL A 123 -1.10 4.86 8.28
N ILE A 124 -1.63 4.04 7.37
CA ILE A 124 -3.06 3.98 7.07
C ILE A 124 -3.60 2.70 7.69
N TYR A 125 -4.50 2.87 8.65
CA TYR A 125 -5.10 1.81 9.46
C TYR A 125 -6.49 1.46 8.99
N GLY A 126 -6.85 0.20 9.13
CA GLY A 126 -8.21 -0.30 8.97
C GLY A 126 -8.42 -1.10 7.70
N GLU A 127 -9.25 -2.11 7.82
CA GLU A 127 -9.64 -2.94 6.68
C GLU A 127 -10.45 -2.14 5.65
N TYR A 128 -10.37 -2.57 4.40
CA TYR A 128 -11.20 -2.01 3.35
C TYR A 128 -12.64 -2.49 3.50
N VAL A 129 -13.58 -1.54 3.54
CA VAL A 129 -15.02 -1.79 3.55
C VAL A 129 -15.63 -1.12 2.31
N ASP A 130 -16.08 -1.95 1.35
CA ASP A 130 -16.55 -1.51 0.04
C ASP A 130 -17.69 -0.49 0.09
N GLU A 131 -18.59 -0.63 1.08
CA GLU A 131 -19.74 0.27 1.28
C GLU A 131 -19.34 1.68 1.70
N TYR A 132 -18.14 1.83 2.30
CA TYR A 132 -17.61 3.10 2.79
C TYR A 132 -16.62 3.75 1.82
N ASN A 133 -16.46 3.18 0.62
CA ASN A 133 -15.59 3.76 -0.40
C ASN A 133 -16.24 5.02 -1.00
N ASP A 134 -15.60 6.17 -0.84
CA ASP A 134 -16.08 7.48 -1.32
C ASP A 134 -15.75 7.75 -2.79
N ASN A 135 -14.98 6.87 -3.44
CA ASN A 135 -14.53 6.99 -4.82
C ASN A 135 -13.69 8.26 -5.13
N TYR A 136 -13.20 8.95 -4.13
CA TYR A 136 -12.51 10.23 -4.30
C TYR A 136 -11.21 10.34 -3.50
N THR A 137 -11.22 10.01 -2.21
CA THR A 137 -10.10 10.26 -1.31
C THR A 137 -8.90 9.36 -1.64
N PRO A 138 -7.74 9.91 -2.03
CA PRO A 138 -6.55 9.10 -2.26
C PRO A 138 -6.01 8.53 -0.96
N LEU A 139 -5.34 7.38 -1.03
CA LEU A 139 -4.75 6.61 0.07
C LEU A 139 -5.76 5.98 1.03
N VAL A 140 -6.83 6.68 1.39
CA VAL A 140 -7.91 6.18 2.25
C VAL A 140 -9.00 5.60 1.36
N ALA A 141 -8.99 4.26 1.19
CA ALA A 141 -9.87 3.59 0.24
C ALA A 141 -11.33 3.56 0.70
N SER A 142 -11.58 3.55 2.00
CA SER A 142 -12.90 3.60 2.63
C SER A 142 -12.89 4.46 3.90
N SER A 143 -14.00 5.14 4.19
CA SER A 143 -14.07 6.20 5.21
C SER A 143 -13.86 5.72 6.66
N ASN A 144 -13.89 4.41 6.90
CA ASN A 144 -13.51 3.80 8.18
C ASN A 144 -11.98 3.72 8.38
N GLN A 145 -11.19 3.88 7.32
CA GLN A 145 -9.73 3.86 7.42
C GLN A 145 -9.22 5.20 7.96
N VAL A 146 -8.15 5.13 8.74
CA VAL A 146 -7.55 6.29 9.40
C VAL A 146 -6.11 6.47 8.94
N MET A 147 -5.79 7.63 8.39
CA MET A 147 -4.41 8.00 8.08
C MET A 147 -3.80 8.75 9.26
N GLU A 148 -2.71 8.24 9.81
CA GLU A 148 -1.92 8.92 10.82
C GLU A 148 -0.55 9.29 10.32
N ILE A 149 -0.17 10.54 10.61
CA ILE A 149 1.12 11.12 10.23
C ILE A 149 1.96 11.26 11.49
N TYR A 150 2.95 10.40 11.65
CA TYR A 150 3.88 10.38 12.78
C TYR A 150 5.07 11.33 12.58
N ASN A 151 5.48 11.58 11.31
CA ASN A 151 6.50 12.58 10.99
C ASN A 151 5.83 13.94 10.69
N PRO A 152 5.84 14.92 11.62
CA PRO A 152 5.15 16.19 11.44
C PRO A 152 5.70 17.04 10.28
N LYS A 153 6.95 16.81 9.86
CA LYS A 153 7.56 17.51 8.72
C LYS A 153 6.85 17.17 7.40
N LEU A 154 6.23 16.00 7.31
CA LEU A 154 5.55 15.52 6.11
C LEU A 154 4.05 15.88 6.08
N LYS A 155 3.51 16.45 7.17
CA LYS A 155 2.08 16.72 7.29
C LYS A 155 1.51 17.51 6.12
N ASN A 156 2.13 18.63 5.75
CA ASN A 156 1.64 19.45 4.64
C ASN A 156 1.72 18.70 3.31
N LYS A 157 2.81 17.96 3.05
CA LYS A 157 3.01 17.15 1.85
C LYS A 157 1.87 16.15 1.65
N TYR A 158 1.47 15.43 2.71
CA TYR A 158 0.37 14.45 2.64
C TYR A 158 -1.00 15.11 2.58
N MET A 159 -1.23 16.17 3.36
CA MET A 159 -2.51 16.90 3.34
C MET A 159 -2.78 17.56 1.98
N ASP A 160 -1.76 18.06 1.30
CA ASP A 160 -1.91 18.59 -0.05
C ASP A 160 -2.13 17.48 -1.09
N TYR A 161 -1.47 16.33 -0.93
CA TYR A 161 -1.68 15.18 -1.80
C TYR A 161 -3.13 14.68 -1.77
N ILE A 162 -3.75 14.60 -0.57
CA ILE A 162 -5.14 14.11 -0.42
C ILE A 162 -6.14 15.00 -1.15
N LYS A 163 -5.88 16.30 -1.30
CA LYS A 163 -6.80 17.25 -1.96
C LYS A 163 -6.93 17.01 -3.48
N ASN A 164 -5.97 16.30 -4.09
CA ASN A 164 -5.92 16.14 -5.54
C ASN A 164 -6.87 15.07 -6.10
N GLY A 165 -7.54 14.31 -5.23
CA GLY A 165 -8.35 13.18 -5.64
C GLY A 165 -7.52 11.96 -6.04
N ARG A 166 -8.20 10.86 -6.37
CA ARG A 166 -7.57 9.59 -6.76
C ARG A 166 -6.98 9.65 -8.15
N THR A 167 -5.85 9.00 -8.30
CA THR A 167 -5.22 8.73 -9.61
C THR A 167 -4.97 7.24 -9.74
N ILE A 168 -5.02 6.75 -10.98
CA ILE A 168 -4.68 5.37 -11.34
C ILE A 168 -3.56 5.43 -12.37
N GLU A 169 -2.51 4.67 -12.13
CA GLU A 169 -1.39 4.50 -13.04
C GLU A 169 -1.41 3.08 -13.62
N ASN A 170 -1.06 2.96 -14.89
CA ASN A 170 -1.01 1.68 -15.58
C ASN A 170 0.42 1.38 -16.00
N PHE A 171 0.93 0.24 -15.56
CA PHE A 171 2.25 -0.27 -15.89
C PHE A 171 2.11 -1.49 -16.78
N TYR A 172 2.89 -1.53 -17.87
CA TYR A 172 2.95 -2.69 -18.76
C TYR A 172 4.24 -3.45 -18.48
N TYR A 173 4.11 -4.70 -18.09
CA TYR A 173 5.22 -5.59 -17.84
C TYR A 173 4.90 -6.99 -18.34
N ASP A 174 5.80 -7.55 -19.16
CA ASP A 174 5.70 -8.93 -19.70
C ASP A 174 4.30 -9.28 -20.25
N ASN A 175 3.77 -8.40 -21.13
CA ASN A 175 2.42 -8.47 -21.70
C ASN A 175 1.25 -8.42 -20.70
N ASN A 176 1.50 -8.08 -19.45
CA ASN A 176 0.49 -7.86 -18.43
C ASN A 176 0.32 -6.37 -18.14
N LEU A 177 -0.92 -5.96 -17.89
CA LEU A 177 -1.27 -4.64 -17.39
C LEU A 177 -1.41 -4.70 -15.88
N ILE A 178 -0.61 -3.90 -15.17
CA ILE A 178 -0.74 -3.69 -13.72
C ILE A 178 -1.32 -2.31 -13.50
N SER A 179 -2.52 -2.24 -12.94
CA SER A 179 -3.19 -1.00 -12.58
C SER A 179 -2.93 -0.70 -11.11
N VAL A 180 -2.37 0.47 -10.81
CA VAL A 180 -1.91 0.88 -9.47
C VAL A 180 -2.66 2.12 -9.00
N GLY A 181 -3.11 2.10 -7.76
CA GLY A 181 -3.84 3.18 -7.12
C GLY A 181 -5.06 2.66 -6.34
N ILE A 182 -5.80 3.58 -5.71
CA ILE A 182 -7.03 3.24 -5.02
C ILE A 182 -8.18 3.26 -6.02
N HIS A 183 -8.70 2.08 -6.36
CA HIS A 183 -9.76 1.94 -7.36
C HIS A 183 -11.13 2.37 -6.79
N ASN A 184 -11.98 2.86 -7.69
CA ASN A 184 -13.38 3.12 -7.38
C ASN A 184 -14.15 1.79 -7.22
N THR A 185 -15.23 1.80 -6.44
CA THR A 185 -16.13 0.64 -6.35
C THR A 185 -16.71 0.31 -7.72
N ARG A 186 -17.01 -0.95 -7.95
CA ARG A 186 -17.68 -1.40 -9.19
C ARG A 186 -19.19 -1.10 -9.19
N ARG A 187 -19.78 -0.75 -8.07
CA ARG A 187 -21.23 -0.52 -7.90
C ARG A 187 -21.82 0.59 -8.78
N GLY A 188 -21.02 1.45 -9.40
CA GLY A 188 -21.51 2.54 -10.27
C GLY A 188 -21.41 2.27 -11.78
N ARG A 189 -21.03 1.05 -12.22
CA ARG A 189 -20.86 0.76 -13.66
C ARG A 189 -22.05 0.06 -14.31
N ASP A 190 -22.97 -0.53 -13.54
CA ASP A 190 -24.02 -1.39 -14.08
C ASP A 190 -25.35 -0.67 -14.37
N GLU A 191 -25.47 0.63 -14.09
CA GLU A 191 -26.73 1.36 -14.31
C GLU A 191 -26.81 2.15 -15.63
N ASN A 192 -25.75 2.21 -16.46
CA ASN A 192 -25.77 3.00 -17.71
C ASN A 192 -25.07 2.36 -18.93
N THR A 193 -25.10 1.05 -19.06
CA THR A 193 -24.80 0.41 -20.33
C THR A 193 -25.99 -0.41 -20.83
N GLU A 194 -27.08 0.28 -21.14
CA GLU A 194 -27.96 -0.20 -22.20
C GLU A 194 -27.16 -0.10 -23.50
N VAL A 195 -26.63 -1.23 -23.95
CA VAL A 195 -26.14 -1.39 -25.30
C VAL A 195 -27.38 -1.30 -26.20
N ASP A 196 -27.53 -0.15 -26.84
CA ASP A 196 -28.51 0.05 -27.92
C ASP A 196 -28.12 -0.90 -29.07
N THR A 197 -28.69 -2.10 -29.06
CA THR A 197 -28.68 -3.01 -30.22
C THR A 197 -29.86 -2.63 -31.10
N ARG A 198 -29.68 -1.63 -31.94
CA ARG A 198 -30.53 -1.41 -33.10
C ARG A 198 -29.68 -1.34 -34.37
N ASP A 199 -29.89 -2.40 -35.16
CA ASP A 199 -29.61 -2.62 -36.58
C ASP A 199 -28.16 -2.90 -36.98
#